data_88db68d0e9b8ad901bd9a7c4d7628e38
#
_entry.id   88db68d0e9b8ad901bd9a7c4d7628e38
#
_cell.length_a   1.000
_cell.length_b   1.000
_cell.length_c   1.000
_cell.angle_alpha   90.00
_cell.angle_beta   90.00
_cell.angle_gamma   90.00
#
_symmetry.space_group_name_H-M   'P 1'
#
loop_
_entity.id
_entity.type
_entity.pdbx_description
1 polymer ?
#
loop_
_entity_poly.entity_id
_entity_poly.type
_entity_poly.pdbx_seq_one_letter_code
_entity_poly.pdbx_strand_id
1 'polypeptide(L)'
;MNLISQSSDLEPVRLSSGRTLTPKEIVAELDRYIVGQEQAKKAVAIALRNRWRRQQVPERLREEILPNNIILIGPTGVGKTEIARRLARLAQAPFVKVEASKFTEVGYVGRDVDSMIRDLMEIGVNMVRAEKTREVQSRAETLAEERLLKLLLPDDEGRAANARERLRAKLRAGELDSQMVEVKSTTTAFPFADALAPLGGEEILIQLQDILGPTLPKQTKRRKLTVAEAKRVLVQEEAQKLIDMDEVVAEAKRRVEESGIVFIDEIDKVVSTTPASSGPDVSREGVQRDLLPVVEGATVLTKYGMVRTDHILFIAAGAFHKVKPSDMIPELQGRFPIRVELQPLTANDFKRILIEPENALIKQYTALLAAEGVELTFTRAAIDAVAEIAFQVNSETENIGARRLHTVMTTLLEDILFDLPNPKTKVVRIDAGYVQRRLKDIVASKDLSRYIL
;
A
#
# COMPACT_ATOMS: atom_id res chain seq x y z
N MET A 1 -23.01 0.13 -24.34
CA MET A 1 -22.59 1.48 -24.74
C MET A 1 -21.87 2.10 -23.55
N ASN A 2 -20.56 2.06 -23.62
CA ASN A 2 -19.49 2.69 -22.84
C ASN A 2 -19.81 3.36 -21.49
N LEU A 3 -19.58 2.62 -20.41
CA LEU A 3 -19.24 3.14 -19.09
C LEU A 3 -18.39 2.12 -18.33
N ILE A 4 -17.26 1.70 -18.93
CA ILE A 4 -16.21 0.97 -18.23
C ILE A 4 -14.91 1.69 -18.53
N SER A 5 -14.62 2.72 -17.75
CA SER A 5 -13.27 3.22 -17.47
C SER A 5 -13.32 4.44 -16.53
N GLN A 6 -13.73 4.20 -15.29
CA GLN A 6 -13.26 5.01 -14.19
C GLN A 6 -12.74 4.05 -13.14
N SER A 7 -11.54 3.49 -13.43
CA SER A 7 -10.65 3.12 -12.35
C SER A 7 -10.49 4.37 -11.51
N SER A 8 -11.03 4.34 -10.32
CA SER A 8 -10.87 5.36 -9.30
C SER A 8 -9.37 5.45 -8.96
N ASP A 9 -8.64 6.23 -9.77
CA ASP A 9 -7.43 6.87 -9.35
C ASP A 9 -7.82 7.77 -8.16
N LEU A 10 -7.68 7.23 -6.96
CA LEU A 10 -7.65 8.02 -5.76
C LEU A 10 -6.42 8.92 -5.91
N GLU A 11 -6.63 10.07 -6.52
CA GLU A 11 -5.63 11.13 -6.57
C GLU A 11 -5.10 11.33 -5.16
N PRO A 12 -3.77 11.39 -4.97
CA PRO A 12 -3.21 11.80 -3.70
C PRO A 12 -3.84 13.17 -3.39
N VAL A 13 -4.40 13.33 -2.20
CA VAL A 13 -5.00 14.58 -1.73
C VAL A 13 -3.92 15.66 -1.79
N ARG A 14 -3.74 16.26 -2.95
CA ARG A 14 -3.05 17.53 -3.09
C ARG A 14 -4.01 18.56 -2.52
N LEU A 15 -3.73 19.00 -1.30
CA LEU A 15 -4.22 20.31 -0.94
C LEU A 15 -3.66 21.28 -1.98
N SER A 16 -4.56 21.98 -2.68
CA SER A 16 -4.32 22.86 -3.82
C SER A 16 -3.40 24.06 -3.53
N SER A 17 -2.58 24.01 -2.49
CA SER A 17 -1.77 25.14 -2.01
C SER A 17 -0.40 24.79 -1.49
N GLY A 18 0.32 23.78 -1.88
CA GLY A 18 1.73 23.60 -1.45
C GLY A 18 2.03 23.72 0.06
N ARG A 19 0.98 23.87 0.89
CA ARG A 19 1.05 24.15 2.32
C ARG A 19 1.17 22.85 3.10
N THR A 20 2.18 22.76 3.93
CA THR A 20 2.37 21.62 4.85
C THR A 20 1.35 21.66 5.98
N LEU A 21 0.70 20.50 6.24
CA LEU A 21 -0.33 20.34 7.26
C LEU A 21 0.21 20.62 8.68
N THR A 22 -0.58 21.29 9.50
CA THR A 22 -0.35 21.40 10.95
C THR A 22 -0.72 20.06 11.63
N PRO A 23 -0.23 19.79 12.88
CA PRO A 23 -0.62 18.58 13.61
C PRO A 23 -2.14 18.44 13.79
N LYS A 24 -2.88 19.52 13.96
CA LYS A 24 -4.36 19.50 14.07
C LYS A 24 -5.01 19.10 12.76
N GLU A 25 -4.53 19.62 11.64
CA GLU A 25 -5.02 19.24 10.31
C GLU A 25 -4.70 17.77 9.99
N ILE A 26 -3.50 17.28 10.40
CA ILE A 26 -3.15 15.85 10.25
C ILE A 26 -4.12 14.97 11.04
N VAL A 27 -4.45 15.34 12.29
CA VAL A 27 -5.43 14.60 13.10
C VAL A 27 -6.80 14.64 12.42
N ALA A 28 -7.26 15.77 11.93
CA ALA A 28 -8.55 15.89 11.22
C ALA A 28 -8.60 14.99 9.97
N GLU A 29 -7.51 14.90 9.21
CA GLU A 29 -7.44 13.98 8.06
C GLU A 29 -7.43 12.50 8.49
N LEU A 30 -6.79 12.17 9.62
CA LEU A 30 -6.84 10.82 10.18
C LEU A 30 -8.25 10.47 10.69
N ASP A 31 -9.00 11.44 11.22
CA ASP A 31 -10.37 11.28 11.70
C ASP A 31 -11.34 10.85 10.58
N ARG A 32 -11.05 11.19 9.33
CA ARG A 32 -11.84 10.74 8.18
C ARG A 32 -11.81 9.22 7.97
N TYR A 33 -10.84 8.52 8.57
CA TYR A 33 -10.63 7.08 8.36
C TYR A 33 -10.59 6.28 9.65
N ILE A 34 -10.28 6.90 10.79
CA ILE A 34 -9.99 6.22 12.05
C ILE A 34 -10.88 6.79 13.14
N VAL A 35 -11.74 5.95 13.67
CA VAL A 35 -12.64 6.31 14.79
C VAL A 35 -11.88 6.22 16.11
N GLY A 36 -12.01 7.22 16.96
CA GLY A 36 -11.34 7.27 18.27
C GLY A 36 -9.83 7.37 18.19
N GLN A 37 -9.12 6.82 19.18
CA GLN A 37 -7.64 6.71 19.23
C GLN A 37 -6.93 8.09 19.20
N GLU A 38 -7.47 9.09 19.88
CA GLU A 38 -7.03 10.48 19.83
C GLU A 38 -5.55 10.67 20.19
N GLN A 39 -5.07 9.95 21.22
CA GLN A 39 -3.66 10.04 21.65
C GLN A 39 -2.72 9.50 20.58
N ALA A 40 -3.06 8.39 19.93
CA ALA A 40 -2.24 7.80 18.88
C ALA A 40 -2.19 8.72 17.65
N LYS A 41 -3.34 9.26 17.21
CA LYS A 41 -3.41 10.25 16.12
C LYS A 41 -2.57 11.49 16.43
N LYS A 42 -2.65 12.01 17.65
CA LYS A 42 -1.84 13.16 18.11
C LYS A 42 -0.36 12.87 18.09
N ALA A 43 0.08 11.71 18.60
CA ALA A 43 1.49 11.33 18.64
C ALA A 43 2.10 11.22 17.24
N VAL A 44 1.42 10.51 16.32
CA VAL A 44 1.90 10.35 14.94
C VAL A 44 1.87 11.67 14.16
N ALA A 45 0.88 12.54 14.43
CA ALA A 45 0.80 13.87 13.81
C ALA A 45 1.96 14.79 14.27
N ILE A 46 2.34 14.73 15.56
CA ILE A 46 3.49 15.45 16.08
C ILE A 46 4.78 14.92 15.44
N ALA A 47 4.96 13.59 15.38
CA ALA A 47 6.14 12.97 14.79
C ALA A 47 6.31 13.39 13.31
N LEU A 48 5.23 13.36 12.52
CA LEU A 48 5.25 13.81 11.14
C LEU A 48 5.61 15.31 11.05
N ARG A 49 5.01 16.16 11.88
CA ARG A 49 5.29 17.60 11.85
C ARG A 49 6.71 17.91 12.30
N ASN A 50 7.28 17.14 13.23
CA ASN A 50 8.66 17.32 13.70
C ASN A 50 9.68 17.04 12.58
N ARG A 51 9.38 16.15 11.64
CA ARG A 51 10.21 15.95 10.45
C ARG A 51 10.29 17.21 9.59
N TRP A 52 9.14 17.82 9.33
CA TRP A 52 9.11 19.07 8.60
C TRP A 52 9.84 20.20 9.38
N ARG A 53 9.63 20.30 10.70
CA ARG A 53 10.34 21.27 11.56
C ARG A 53 11.85 21.06 11.47
N ARG A 54 12.30 19.80 11.50
CA ARG A 54 13.71 19.45 11.38
C ARG A 54 14.32 19.99 10.08
N GLN A 55 13.62 19.92 8.96
CA GLN A 55 14.09 20.44 7.68
C GLN A 55 14.21 21.97 7.65
N GLN A 56 13.54 22.69 8.58
CA GLN A 56 13.59 24.14 8.66
C GLN A 56 14.71 24.66 9.60
N VAL A 57 15.38 23.79 10.34
CA VAL A 57 16.49 24.20 11.22
C VAL A 57 17.83 24.19 10.48
N PRO A 58 18.85 24.97 10.98
CA PRO A 58 20.19 24.96 10.40
C PRO A 58 20.78 23.54 10.32
N GLU A 59 21.59 23.28 9.31
CA GLU A 59 22.14 21.96 8.98
C GLU A 59 22.85 21.31 10.17
N ARG A 60 23.65 22.08 10.90
CA ARG A 60 24.36 21.61 12.12
C ARG A 60 23.43 21.02 13.18
N LEU A 61 22.23 21.59 13.37
CA LEU A 61 21.23 21.07 14.32
C LEU A 61 20.37 19.98 13.70
N ARG A 62 20.21 19.98 12.39
CA ARG A 62 19.41 19.01 11.66
C ARG A 62 19.94 17.59 11.82
N GLU A 63 21.25 17.41 11.82
CA GLU A 63 21.91 16.12 12.01
C GLU A 63 21.72 15.57 13.41
N GLU A 64 21.65 16.45 14.43
CA GLU A 64 21.48 16.05 15.83
C GLU A 64 20.03 15.71 16.20
N ILE A 65 19.05 16.12 15.38
CA ILE A 65 17.63 15.88 15.66
C ILE A 65 17.22 14.51 15.11
N LEU A 66 17.14 13.53 15.99
CA LEU A 66 16.67 12.19 15.67
C LEU A 66 15.14 12.11 15.54
N PRO A 67 14.60 11.17 14.75
CA PRO A 67 13.16 10.94 14.67
C PRO A 67 12.62 10.42 16.02
N ASN A 68 11.39 10.82 16.34
CA ASN A 68 10.67 10.32 17.50
C ASN A 68 9.95 9.02 17.12
N ASN A 69 10.65 7.89 17.22
CA ASN A 69 10.03 6.59 16.95
C ASN A 69 8.95 6.28 17.99
N ILE A 70 7.94 5.52 17.56
CA ILE A 70 6.69 5.32 18.30
C ILE A 70 6.43 3.83 18.48
N ILE A 71 6.02 3.44 19.69
CA ILE A 71 5.38 2.12 19.93
C ILE A 71 3.88 2.32 20.10
N LEU A 72 3.08 1.69 19.26
CA LEU A 72 1.64 1.60 19.35
C LEU A 72 1.26 0.29 20.05
N ILE A 73 0.68 0.40 21.23
CA ILE A 73 0.33 -0.72 22.09
C ILE A 73 -1.18 -0.88 22.07
N GLY A 74 -1.69 -2.09 21.94
CA GLY A 74 -3.14 -2.33 22.05
C GLY A 74 -3.63 -3.55 21.27
N PRO A 75 -4.88 -3.95 21.46
CA PRO A 75 -5.45 -5.16 20.86
C PRO A 75 -5.35 -5.18 19.33
N THR A 76 -5.53 -6.36 18.76
CA THR A 76 -5.62 -6.50 17.30
C THR A 76 -6.86 -5.77 16.77
N GLY A 77 -6.75 -5.18 15.57
CA GLY A 77 -7.89 -4.58 14.88
C GLY A 77 -8.39 -3.23 15.42
N VAL A 78 -7.64 -2.55 16.32
CA VAL A 78 -7.98 -1.21 16.84
C VAL A 78 -7.47 -0.05 15.98
N GLY A 79 -6.83 -0.34 14.84
CA GLY A 79 -6.41 0.69 13.88
C GLY A 79 -4.91 1.01 13.86
N LYS A 80 -4.03 0.29 14.58
CA LYS A 80 -2.57 0.56 14.64
C LYS A 80 -1.94 0.69 13.24
N THR A 81 -2.12 -0.31 12.39
CA THR A 81 -1.59 -0.33 11.02
C THR A 81 -2.22 0.74 10.14
N GLU A 82 -3.52 1.01 10.31
CA GLU A 82 -4.23 1.99 9.49
C GLU A 82 -3.76 3.42 9.80
N ILE A 83 -3.50 3.74 11.08
CA ILE A 83 -2.90 5.02 11.48
C ILE A 83 -1.59 5.26 10.74
N ALA A 84 -0.66 4.29 10.77
CA ALA A 84 0.64 4.42 10.11
C ALA A 84 0.51 4.53 8.59
N ARG A 85 -0.36 3.74 7.97
CA ARG A 85 -0.61 3.76 6.53
C ARG A 85 -1.18 5.10 6.06
N ARG A 86 -2.16 5.65 6.80
CA ARG A 86 -2.76 6.95 6.47
C ARG A 86 -1.76 8.10 6.69
N LEU A 87 -0.97 8.03 7.75
CA LEU A 87 0.10 8.98 8.00
C LEU A 87 1.08 9.04 6.81
N ALA A 88 1.53 7.88 6.32
CA ALA A 88 2.44 7.81 5.20
C ALA A 88 1.84 8.37 3.90
N ARG A 89 0.55 8.12 3.64
CA ARG A 89 -0.16 8.71 2.50
C ARG A 89 -0.24 10.24 2.61
N LEU A 90 -0.58 10.77 3.78
CA LEU A 90 -0.61 12.21 4.02
C LEU A 90 0.76 12.87 3.85
N ALA A 91 1.81 12.16 4.27
CA ALA A 91 3.19 12.60 4.11
C ALA A 91 3.73 12.46 2.67
N GLN A 92 3.03 11.75 1.79
CA GLN A 92 3.56 11.32 0.49
C GLN A 92 4.94 10.66 0.64
N ALA A 93 5.10 9.88 1.69
CA ALA A 93 6.35 9.25 2.09
C ALA A 93 6.40 7.78 1.66
N PRO A 94 7.57 7.27 1.29
CA PRO A 94 7.77 5.83 1.14
C PRO A 94 7.39 5.11 2.42
N PHE A 95 6.61 4.04 2.31
CA PHE A 95 6.07 3.29 3.45
C PHE A 95 6.19 1.79 3.23
N VAL A 96 6.80 1.11 4.19
CA VAL A 96 6.85 -0.34 4.22
C VAL A 96 6.24 -0.85 5.53
N LYS A 97 5.45 -1.93 5.42
CA LYS A 97 4.98 -2.70 6.56
C LYS A 97 5.71 -4.03 6.61
N VAL A 98 6.31 -4.34 7.74
CA VAL A 98 6.97 -5.62 8.03
C VAL A 98 6.39 -6.23 9.30
N GLU A 99 6.49 -7.54 9.45
CA GLU A 99 6.11 -8.26 10.66
C GLU A 99 7.40 -8.71 11.35
N ALA A 100 7.59 -8.33 12.61
CA ALA A 100 8.80 -8.66 13.36
C ALA A 100 9.03 -10.18 13.47
N SER A 101 7.95 -10.95 13.53
CA SER A 101 7.97 -12.42 13.60
C SER A 101 8.53 -13.12 12.34
N LYS A 102 8.66 -12.39 11.21
CA LYS A 102 9.24 -12.92 9.95
C LYS A 102 10.74 -12.75 9.86
N PHE A 103 11.33 -11.98 10.77
CA PHE A 103 12.77 -11.82 10.82
C PHE A 103 13.43 -12.96 11.57
N THR A 104 14.61 -13.30 11.13
CA THR A 104 15.49 -14.28 11.78
C THR A 104 16.82 -13.62 12.10
N GLU A 105 17.44 -14.07 13.18
CA GLU A 105 18.79 -13.64 13.56
C GLU A 105 19.79 -13.91 12.43
N VAL A 106 20.75 -13.02 12.26
CA VAL A 106 21.79 -13.13 11.24
C VAL A 106 22.51 -14.49 11.32
N GLY A 107 22.58 -15.21 10.21
CA GLY A 107 23.17 -16.54 10.11
C GLY A 107 22.16 -17.70 10.07
N TYR A 108 20.88 -17.46 10.31
CA TYR A 108 19.79 -18.44 10.12
C TYR A 108 19.07 -18.24 8.80
N VAL A 109 18.41 -19.32 8.32
CA VAL A 109 17.59 -19.26 7.12
C VAL A 109 16.32 -18.48 7.42
N GLY A 110 16.15 -17.31 6.77
CA GLY A 110 15.01 -16.44 6.94
C GLY A 110 15.28 -15.05 6.38
N ARG A 111 14.41 -14.12 6.71
CA ARG A 111 14.50 -12.74 6.22
C ARG A 111 15.34 -11.90 7.17
N ASP A 112 16.41 -11.27 6.69
CA ASP A 112 17.24 -10.34 7.45
C ASP A 112 16.48 -9.00 7.67
N VAL A 113 16.85 -8.27 8.73
CA VAL A 113 16.22 -6.98 9.06
C VAL A 113 16.50 -5.90 8.03
N ASP A 114 17.65 -5.94 7.36
CA ASP A 114 18.02 -4.98 6.32
C ASP A 114 17.08 -5.02 5.12
N SER A 115 16.41 -6.16 4.91
CA SER A 115 15.43 -6.32 3.84
C SER A 115 14.31 -5.29 3.89
N MET A 116 13.93 -4.80 5.09
CA MET A 116 12.89 -3.76 5.21
C MET A 116 13.34 -2.43 4.58
N ILE A 117 14.63 -2.11 4.63
CA ILE A 117 15.17 -0.89 4.03
C ILE A 117 15.32 -1.08 2.51
N ARG A 118 15.71 -2.30 2.05
CA ARG A 118 15.72 -2.63 0.62
C ARG A 118 14.34 -2.51 0.01
N ASP A 119 13.31 -3.02 0.68
CA ASP A 119 11.91 -2.90 0.24
C ASP A 119 11.44 -1.45 0.27
N LEU A 120 11.79 -0.69 1.32
CA LEU A 120 11.43 0.73 1.41
C LEU A 120 12.03 1.54 0.26
N MET A 121 13.29 1.24 -0.10
CA MET A 121 13.95 1.89 -1.24
C MET A 121 13.28 1.53 -2.57
N GLU A 122 12.91 0.27 -2.77
CA GLU A 122 12.16 -0.18 -3.96
C GLU A 122 10.83 0.58 -4.09
N ILE A 123 10.08 0.68 -2.98
CA ILE A 123 8.83 1.44 -2.94
C ILE A 123 9.09 2.92 -3.26
N GLY A 124 10.15 3.52 -2.72
CA GLY A 124 10.54 4.90 -2.98
C GLY A 124 10.82 5.14 -4.46
N VAL A 125 11.60 4.27 -5.10
CA VAL A 125 11.91 4.36 -6.54
C VAL A 125 10.65 4.23 -7.38
N ASN A 126 9.79 3.25 -7.07
CA ASN A 126 8.54 3.06 -7.79
C ASN A 126 7.59 4.27 -7.65
N MET A 127 7.55 4.88 -6.46
CA MET A 127 6.75 6.08 -6.19
C MET A 127 7.23 7.27 -7.03
N VAL A 128 8.53 7.59 -6.98
CA VAL A 128 9.11 8.71 -7.74
C VAL A 128 9.00 8.46 -9.24
N ARG A 129 9.26 7.22 -9.70
CA ARG A 129 9.10 6.84 -11.11
C ARG A 129 7.65 7.05 -11.58
N ALA A 130 6.65 6.68 -10.78
CA ALA A 130 5.25 6.89 -11.14
C ALA A 130 4.87 8.37 -11.20
N GLU A 131 5.44 9.22 -10.33
CA GLU A 131 5.28 10.67 -10.37
C GLU A 131 5.91 11.27 -11.64
N LYS A 132 7.17 10.92 -11.92
CA LYS A 132 7.88 11.38 -13.14
C LYS A 132 7.15 10.91 -14.41
N THR A 133 6.65 9.68 -14.44
CA THR A 133 5.85 9.17 -15.57
C THR A 133 4.61 10.04 -15.80
N ARG A 134 3.88 10.43 -14.75
CA ARG A 134 2.72 11.33 -14.87
C ARG A 134 3.11 12.73 -15.36
N GLU A 135 4.24 13.27 -14.90
CA GLU A 135 4.75 14.57 -15.35
C GLU A 135 5.07 14.60 -16.84
N VAL A 136 5.65 13.51 -17.38
CA VAL A 136 6.03 13.42 -18.79
C VAL A 136 4.93 12.86 -19.71
N GLN A 137 3.80 12.42 -19.15
CA GLN A 137 2.73 11.70 -19.85
C GLN A 137 2.26 12.42 -21.14
N SER A 138 1.92 13.71 -21.03
CA SER A 138 1.44 14.49 -22.17
C SER A 138 2.47 14.61 -23.28
N ARG A 139 3.76 14.76 -22.90
CA ARG A 139 4.87 14.82 -23.86
C ARG A 139 5.11 13.46 -24.50
N ALA A 140 5.03 12.38 -23.72
CA ALA A 140 5.16 11.02 -24.21
C ALA A 140 4.04 10.66 -25.20
N GLU A 141 2.79 11.06 -24.93
CA GLU A 141 1.67 10.90 -25.85
C GLU A 141 1.90 11.60 -27.18
N THR A 142 2.41 12.83 -27.15
CA THR A 142 2.74 13.58 -28.36
C THR A 142 3.82 12.88 -29.18
N LEU A 143 4.89 12.40 -28.56
CA LEU A 143 5.98 11.68 -29.22
C LEU A 143 5.53 10.32 -29.76
N ALA A 144 4.68 9.61 -29.02
CA ALA A 144 4.10 8.34 -29.45
C ALA A 144 3.17 8.54 -30.67
N GLU A 145 2.36 9.61 -30.68
CA GLU A 145 1.52 9.98 -31.83
C GLU A 145 2.39 10.25 -33.07
N GLU A 146 3.46 11.00 -32.91
CA GLU A 146 4.40 11.27 -34.03
C GLU A 146 5.09 10.00 -34.56
N ARG A 147 5.44 9.08 -33.65
CA ARG A 147 6.05 7.80 -34.00
C ARG A 147 5.05 6.87 -34.70
N LEU A 148 3.80 6.84 -34.27
CA LEU A 148 2.72 6.13 -34.94
C LEU A 148 2.47 6.67 -36.36
N LEU A 149 2.42 7.98 -36.51
CA LEU A 149 2.28 8.61 -37.84
C LEU A 149 3.40 8.22 -38.78
N LYS A 150 4.65 8.12 -38.31
CA LYS A 150 5.79 7.63 -39.10
C LYS A 150 5.68 6.16 -39.48
N LEU A 151 5.05 5.31 -38.61
CA LEU A 151 4.84 3.90 -38.91
C LEU A 151 3.71 3.68 -39.93
N LEU A 152 2.72 4.56 -39.92
CA LEU A 152 1.57 4.51 -40.85
C LEU A 152 1.87 5.15 -42.22
N LEU A 153 2.82 6.09 -42.27
CA LEU A 153 3.29 6.77 -43.50
C LEU A 153 4.82 6.75 -43.56
N PRO A 154 5.42 5.65 -44.03
CA PRO A 154 6.89 5.50 -43.96
C PRO A 154 7.69 6.39 -44.90
N ASP A 155 7.17 6.82 -46.07
CA ASP A 155 7.91 7.52 -47.12
C ASP A 155 7.05 8.52 -47.90
N ASP A 156 7.04 9.80 -47.49
CA ASP A 156 6.70 10.90 -48.44
C ASP A 156 7.14 12.27 -47.88
N GLU A 157 8.34 12.71 -48.23
CA GLU A 157 8.87 14.02 -47.78
C GLU A 157 8.24 15.22 -48.51
N GLY A 158 7.43 15.05 -49.54
CA GLY A 158 6.99 16.15 -50.39
C GLY A 158 5.48 16.45 -50.47
N ARG A 159 4.60 15.49 -50.16
CA ARG A 159 3.12 15.67 -50.22
C ARG A 159 2.42 15.51 -48.87
N ALA A 160 3.18 15.39 -47.84
CA ALA A 160 2.77 14.76 -46.58
C ALA A 160 2.13 15.68 -45.53
N ALA A 161 2.25 17.00 -45.58
CA ALA A 161 1.73 17.84 -44.48
C ALA A 161 0.21 17.69 -44.30
N ASN A 162 -0.53 17.83 -45.38
CA ASN A 162 -2.00 17.69 -45.34
C ASN A 162 -2.47 16.23 -45.10
N ALA A 163 -1.72 15.24 -45.67
CA ALA A 163 -2.04 13.82 -45.44
C ALA A 163 -1.76 13.40 -43.99
N ARG A 164 -0.63 13.87 -43.45
CA ARG A 164 -0.21 13.64 -42.06
C ARG A 164 -1.18 14.28 -41.06
N GLU A 165 -1.70 15.47 -41.35
CA GLU A 165 -2.68 16.14 -40.49
C GLU A 165 -4.06 15.47 -40.52
N ARG A 166 -4.50 14.99 -41.67
CA ARG A 166 -5.71 14.15 -41.81
C ARG A 166 -5.57 12.82 -41.07
N LEU A 167 -4.42 12.17 -41.16
CA LEU A 167 -4.12 10.94 -40.47
C LEU A 167 -4.11 11.14 -38.95
N ARG A 168 -3.49 12.26 -38.50
CA ARG A 168 -3.51 12.67 -37.10
C ARG A 168 -4.93 12.87 -36.55
N ALA A 169 -5.78 13.54 -37.35
CA ALA A 169 -7.18 13.74 -36.97
C ALA A 169 -7.94 12.40 -36.85
N LYS A 170 -7.74 11.47 -37.78
CA LYS A 170 -8.33 10.12 -37.73
C LYS A 170 -7.81 9.30 -36.55
N LEU A 171 -6.50 9.40 -36.25
CA LEU A 171 -5.89 8.72 -35.10
C LEU A 171 -6.49 9.23 -33.78
N ARG A 172 -6.71 10.53 -33.63
CA ARG A 172 -7.36 11.15 -32.47
C ARG A 172 -8.85 10.83 -32.36
N ALA A 173 -9.52 10.65 -33.52
CA ALA A 173 -10.92 10.24 -33.57
C ALA A 173 -11.13 8.74 -33.29
N GLY A 174 -10.05 7.93 -33.19
CA GLY A 174 -10.14 6.48 -32.99
C GLY A 174 -10.53 5.67 -34.23
N GLU A 175 -10.63 6.31 -35.41
CA GLU A 175 -11.02 5.65 -36.67
C GLU A 175 -10.03 4.57 -37.11
N LEU A 176 -8.81 4.62 -36.62
CA LEU A 176 -7.71 3.72 -36.99
C LEU A 176 -7.39 2.67 -35.95
N ASP A 177 -8.09 2.64 -34.84
CA ASP A 177 -7.78 1.81 -33.66
C ASP A 177 -7.67 0.31 -33.96
N SER A 178 -8.45 -0.21 -34.92
CA SER A 178 -8.44 -1.62 -35.34
C SER A 178 -7.40 -1.92 -36.43
N GLN A 179 -6.76 -0.93 -37.01
CA GLN A 179 -5.76 -1.13 -38.04
C GLN A 179 -4.49 -1.78 -37.45
N MET A 180 -3.90 -2.72 -38.18
CA MET A 180 -2.68 -3.41 -37.75
C MET A 180 -1.44 -2.61 -38.17
N VAL A 181 -0.53 -2.43 -37.21
CA VAL A 181 0.79 -1.79 -37.43
C VAL A 181 1.90 -2.67 -36.90
N GLU A 182 3.06 -2.58 -37.52
CA GLU A 182 4.24 -3.34 -37.11
C GLU A 182 5.13 -2.43 -36.23
N VAL A 183 5.16 -2.76 -34.92
CA VAL A 183 5.99 -2.03 -33.94
C VAL A 183 7.27 -2.81 -33.66
N LYS A 184 8.41 -2.14 -33.74
CA LYS A 184 9.68 -2.69 -33.27
C LYS A 184 9.73 -2.48 -31.75
N SER A 185 9.44 -3.50 -30.97
CA SER A 185 9.60 -3.47 -29.49
C SER A 185 10.94 -4.05 -29.12
N THR A 186 11.69 -3.31 -28.32
CA THR A 186 12.92 -3.77 -27.70
C THR A 186 12.55 -4.53 -26.44
N THR A 187 12.41 -5.85 -26.56
CA THR A 187 12.21 -6.69 -25.36
C THR A 187 13.54 -7.33 -25.02
N THR A 188 13.97 -7.20 -23.78
CA THR A 188 15.05 -8.03 -23.22
C THR A 188 14.50 -9.45 -23.14
N ALA A 189 14.68 -10.22 -24.19
CA ALA A 189 14.26 -11.62 -24.19
C ALA A 189 15.42 -12.48 -23.70
N PHE A 190 15.22 -13.16 -22.60
CA PHE A 190 16.10 -14.27 -22.21
C PHE A 190 15.82 -15.46 -23.14
N PRO A 191 16.81 -15.93 -23.91
CA PRO A 191 16.61 -17.08 -24.82
C PRO A 191 16.23 -18.39 -24.10
N PHE A 192 16.39 -18.44 -22.78
CA PHE A 192 16.13 -19.61 -21.95
C PHE A 192 14.94 -19.45 -20.98
N ALA A 193 14.17 -18.35 -21.07
CA ALA A 193 13.03 -18.12 -20.17
C ALA A 193 11.98 -19.23 -20.24
N ASP A 194 11.68 -19.70 -21.46
CA ASP A 194 10.72 -20.79 -21.69
C ASP A 194 11.24 -22.16 -21.21
N ALA A 195 12.56 -22.36 -21.15
CA ALA A 195 13.18 -23.61 -20.65
C ALA A 195 13.28 -23.66 -19.12
N LEU A 196 13.30 -22.51 -18.45
CA LEU A 196 13.40 -22.41 -16.99
C LEU A 196 12.04 -22.25 -16.28
N ALA A 197 10.99 -21.93 -17.02
CA ALA A 197 9.63 -21.80 -16.48
C ALA A 197 9.13 -23.04 -15.69
N PRO A 198 9.40 -24.29 -16.07
CA PRO A 198 8.94 -25.47 -15.34
C PRO A 198 9.66 -25.70 -13.98
N LEU A 199 10.77 -25.02 -13.73
CA LEU A 199 11.64 -25.24 -12.55
C LEU A 199 11.41 -24.22 -11.41
N GLY A 200 10.32 -23.45 -11.43
CA GLY A 200 10.07 -22.42 -10.43
C GLY A 200 10.99 -21.19 -10.58
N GLY A 201 11.50 -20.97 -11.79
CA GLY A 201 12.61 -20.07 -12.06
C GLY A 201 12.29 -18.59 -12.24
N GLU A 202 11.11 -18.07 -11.85
CA GLU A 202 10.85 -16.63 -11.94
C GLU A 202 11.83 -15.82 -11.07
N GLU A 203 12.13 -16.26 -9.86
CA GLU A 203 13.11 -15.59 -8.99
C GLU A 203 14.54 -15.70 -9.53
N ILE A 204 14.91 -16.85 -10.11
CA ILE A 204 16.22 -17.07 -10.74
C ILE A 204 16.36 -16.24 -12.01
N LEU A 205 15.29 -16.10 -12.79
CA LEU A 205 15.26 -15.25 -13.99
C LEU A 205 15.44 -13.77 -13.66
N ILE A 206 14.83 -13.29 -12.57
CA ILE A 206 14.97 -11.90 -12.10
C ILE A 206 16.40 -11.66 -11.63
N GLN A 207 16.99 -12.56 -10.86
CA GLN A 207 18.39 -12.44 -10.41
C GLN A 207 19.39 -12.51 -11.57
N LEU A 208 19.18 -13.40 -12.56
CA LEU A 208 19.98 -13.46 -13.77
C LEU A 208 19.81 -12.22 -14.66
N GLN A 209 18.64 -11.61 -14.68
CA GLN A 209 18.37 -10.35 -15.37
C GLN A 209 19.12 -9.18 -14.74
N ASP A 210 19.21 -9.13 -13.44
CA ASP A 210 19.96 -8.10 -12.70
C ASP A 210 21.49 -8.23 -12.91
N ILE A 211 22.00 -9.46 -13.02
CA ILE A 211 23.45 -9.74 -13.19
C ILE A 211 23.91 -9.62 -14.66
N LEU A 212 23.12 -10.11 -15.59
CA LEU A 212 23.50 -10.24 -17.02
C LEU A 212 22.80 -9.21 -17.92
N GLY A 213 21.83 -8.46 -17.41
CA GLY A 213 21.02 -7.51 -18.16
C GLY A 213 21.80 -6.49 -19.00
N PRO A 214 22.90 -5.89 -18.51
CA PRO A 214 23.69 -4.94 -19.27
C PRO A 214 24.46 -5.53 -20.45
N THR A 215 24.73 -6.84 -20.44
CA THR A 215 25.59 -7.52 -21.43
C THR A 215 24.83 -8.29 -22.51
N LEU A 216 23.49 -8.43 -22.36
CA LEU A 216 22.68 -9.16 -23.33
C LEU A 216 22.33 -8.31 -24.56
N PRO A 217 22.44 -8.86 -25.80
CA PRO A 217 22.04 -8.14 -26.99
C PRO A 217 20.52 -7.90 -26.98
N LYS A 218 20.12 -6.63 -27.06
CA LYS A 218 18.74 -6.22 -27.18
C LYS A 218 18.14 -6.76 -28.49
N GLN A 219 17.36 -7.84 -28.41
CA GLN A 219 16.67 -8.36 -29.59
C GLN A 219 15.44 -7.50 -29.88
N THR A 220 15.42 -6.89 -31.04
CA THR A 220 14.28 -6.18 -31.60
C THR A 220 13.31 -7.20 -32.18
N LYS A 221 12.23 -7.53 -31.47
CA LYS A 221 11.12 -8.32 -32.03
C LYS A 221 10.11 -7.39 -32.70
N ARG A 222 9.79 -7.66 -33.97
CA ARG A 222 8.68 -7.00 -34.66
C ARG A 222 7.38 -7.66 -34.22
N ARG A 223 6.45 -6.87 -33.68
CA ARG A 223 5.12 -7.33 -33.29
C ARG A 223 4.08 -6.61 -34.14
N LYS A 224 3.11 -7.37 -34.69
CA LYS A 224 1.91 -6.79 -35.28
C LYS A 224 0.91 -6.54 -34.18
N LEU A 225 0.56 -5.29 -33.96
CA LEU A 225 -0.36 -4.81 -32.94
C LEU A 225 -1.44 -3.96 -33.64
N THR A 226 -2.59 -3.85 -33.00
CA THR A 226 -3.57 -2.82 -33.39
C THR A 226 -3.03 -1.43 -33.06
N VAL A 227 -3.47 -0.39 -33.77
CA VAL A 227 -3.05 1.01 -33.53
C VAL A 227 -3.34 1.40 -32.05
N ALA A 228 -4.46 0.96 -31.49
CA ALA A 228 -4.79 1.22 -30.09
C ALA A 228 -3.75 0.61 -29.11
N GLU A 229 -3.35 -0.64 -29.34
CA GLU A 229 -2.31 -1.32 -28.55
C GLU A 229 -0.95 -0.71 -28.77
N ALA A 230 -0.59 -0.44 -30.03
CA ALA A 230 0.67 0.21 -30.42
C ALA A 230 0.81 1.57 -29.77
N LYS A 231 -0.25 2.38 -29.69
CA LYS A 231 -0.26 3.68 -29.03
C LYS A 231 0.10 3.53 -27.54
N ARG A 232 -0.51 2.57 -26.82
CA ARG A 232 -0.20 2.33 -25.40
C ARG A 232 1.25 1.93 -25.18
N VAL A 233 1.76 1.01 -26.00
CA VAL A 233 3.16 0.55 -25.92
C VAL A 233 4.12 1.69 -26.21
N LEU A 234 3.88 2.47 -27.26
CA LEU A 234 4.74 3.58 -27.65
C LEU A 234 4.72 4.71 -26.62
N VAL A 235 3.57 5.05 -26.03
CA VAL A 235 3.50 6.04 -24.94
C VAL A 235 4.34 5.58 -23.75
N GLN A 236 4.28 4.31 -23.38
CA GLN A 236 5.10 3.78 -22.30
C GLN A 236 6.60 3.80 -22.64
N GLU A 237 6.99 3.43 -23.87
CA GLU A 237 8.38 3.50 -24.31
C GLU A 237 8.92 4.94 -24.34
N GLU A 238 8.13 5.89 -24.85
CA GLU A 238 8.54 7.31 -24.92
C GLU A 238 8.59 7.94 -23.51
N ALA A 239 7.66 7.59 -22.62
CA ALA A 239 7.72 8.01 -21.22
C ALA A 239 8.99 7.50 -20.52
N GLN A 240 9.36 6.23 -20.75
CA GLN A 240 10.61 5.68 -20.19
C GLN A 240 11.87 6.37 -20.71
N LYS A 241 11.89 6.82 -21.96
CA LYS A 241 13.03 7.56 -22.52
C LYS A 241 13.15 8.99 -21.99
N LEU A 242 12.03 9.59 -21.59
CA LEU A 242 11.98 10.94 -21.04
C LEU A 242 12.35 11.02 -19.58
N ILE A 243 12.38 9.87 -18.88
CA ILE A 243 12.70 9.78 -17.45
C ILE A 243 14.18 9.43 -17.29
N ASP A 244 14.88 10.29 -16.58
CA ASP A 244 16.24 10.00 -16.12
C ASP A 244 16.16 9.11 -14.87
N MET A 245 16.62 7.87 -14.98
CA MET A 245 16.58 6.90 -13.88
C MET A 245 17.57 7.25 -12.76
N ASP A 246 18.67 7.93 -13.06
CA ASP A 246 19.63 8.36 -12.03
C ASP A 246 19.01 9.46 -11.18
N GLU A 247 18.30 10.42 -11.80
CA GLU A 247 17.52 11.43 -11.07
C GLU A 247 16.41 10.78 -10.21
N VAL A 248 15.71 9.80 -10.76
CA VAL A 248 14.67 9.05 -10.02
C VAL A 248 15.25 8.36 -8.79
N VAL A 249 16.39 7.68 -8.93
CA VAL A 249 17.07 6.98 -7.83
C VAL A 249 17.58 7.96 -6.78
N ALA A 250 18.20 9.06 -7.20
CA ALA A 250 18.70 10.08 -6.28
C ALA A 250 17.58 10.72 -5.46
N GLU A 251 16.46 11.10 -6.10
CA GLU A 251 15.31 11.67 -5.42
C GLU A 251 14.61 10.63 -4.52
N ALA A 252 14.48 9.38 -4.97
CA ALA A 252 13.91 8.30 -4.16
C ALA A 252 14.74 8.04 -2.92
N LYS A 253 16.07 7.98 -3.06
CA LYS A 253 17.00 7.82 -1.93
C LYS A 253 16.84 8.96 -0.92
N ARG A 254 16.84 10.19 -1.38
CA ARG A 254 16.62 11.37 -0.53
C ARG A 254 15.28 11.27 0.23
N ARG A 255 14.18 10.90 -0.46
CA ARG A 255 12.87 10.75 0.18
C ARG A 255 12.84 9.60 1.18
N VAL A 256 13.49 8.48 0.90
CA VAL A 256 13.59 7.34 1.82
C VAL A 256 14.37 7.75 3.07
N GLU A 257 15.54 8.34 2.92
CA GLU A 257 16.40 8.73 4.03
C GLU A 257 15.75 9.82 4.90
N GLU A 258 15.12 10.85 4.32
CA GLU A 258 14.56 11.98 5.04
C GLU A 258 13.11 11.80 5.50
N SER A 259 12.30 11.03 4.76
CA SER A 259 10.86 10.92 5.00
C SER A 259 10.30 9.49 5.02
N GLY A 260 11.12 8.47 4.81
CA GLY A 260 10.70 7.07 4.86
C GLY A 260 10.04 6.68 6.18
N ILE A 261 9.05 5.80 6.13
CA ILE A 261 8.33 5.28 7.30
C ILE A 261 8.36 3.76 7.25
N VAL A 262 8.89 3.16 8.30
CA VAL A 262 8.86 1.70 8.50
C VAL A 262 7.87 1.38 9.62
N PHE A 263 6.89 0.55 9.32
CA PHE A 263 5.95 0.04 10.31
C PHE A 263 6.29 -1.41 10.64
N ILE A 264 6.71 -1.65 11.89
CA ILE A 264 7.08 -2.98 12.39
C ILE A 264 5.90 -3.52 13.19
N ASP A 265 5.13 -4.42 12.60
CA ASP A 265 3.99 -5.07 13.26
C ASP A 265 4.45 -6.26 14.11
N GLU A 266 3.66 -6.60 15.12
CA GLU A 266 3.89 -7.74 16.02
C GLU A 266 5.25 -7.72 16.73
N ILE A 267 5.76 -6.53 17.11
CA ILE A 267 7.04 -6.39 17.80
C ILE A 267 7.07 -7.18 19.14
N ASP A 268 5.93 -7.35 19.78
CA ASP A 268 5.77 -8.13 21.01
C ASP A 268 6.08 -9.63 20.83
N LYS A 269 6.08 -10.16 19.61
CA LYS A 269 6.40 -11.56 19.32
C LYS A 269 7.91 -11.87 19.40
N VAL A 270 8.74 -10.85 19.21
CA VAL A 270 10.21 -10.97 19.35
C VAL A 270 10.70 -10.55 20.74
N VAL A 271 9.78 -10.30 21.68
CA VAL A 271 10.09 -10.06 23.10
C VAL A 271 9.94 -11.38 23.85
N SER A 272 10.92 -11.75 24.67
CA SER A 272 10.91 -12.96 25.50
C SER A 272 11.02 -12.62 26.96
N THR A 273 10.18 -13.24 27.79
CA THR A 273 10.27 -13.17 29.27
C THR A 273 11.06 -14.32 29.87
N THR A 274 11.37 -15.35 29.08
CA THR A 274 12.15 -16.51 29.52
C THR A 274 13.59 -16.42 29.06
N PRO A 275 14.58 -16.69 29.95
CA PRO A 275 15.98 -16.86 29.51
C PRO A 275 16.05 -17.94 28.43
N ALA A 276 16.90 -17.71 27.41
CA ALA A 276 17.07 -18.62 26.28
C ALA A 276 17.25 -20.07 26.79
N SER A 277 16.27 -20.92 26.57
CA SER A 277 16.45 -22.37 26.69
C SER A 277 17.40 -22.79 25.58
N SER A 278 18.40 -23.61 25.91
CA SER A 278 19.48 -24.08 25.04
C SER A 278 18.93 -25.03 23.95
N GLY A 279 18.22 -24.46 22.97
CA GLY A 279 17.70 -25.15 21.78
C GLY A 279 18.07 -24.38 20.51
N PRO A 280 18.02 -25.01 19.32
CA PRO A 280 18.34 -24.37 18.04
C PRO A 280 17.27 -23.39 17.55
N ASP A 281 16.40 -22.91 18.45
CA ASP A 281 15.38 -21.93 18.11
C ASP A 281 16.02 -20.54 17.88
N VAL A 282 15.57 -19.86 16.82
CA VAL A 282 15.93 -18.47 16.52
C VAL A 282 15.72 -17.62 17.77
N SER A 283 16.79 -16.99 18.25
CA SER A 283 16.73 -16.14 19.43
C SER A 283 15.87 -14.92 19.16
N ARG A 284 14.75 -14.79 19.89
CA ARG A 284 13.88 -13.62 19.82
C ARG A 284 14.65 -12.34 20.21
N GLU A 285 15.57 -12.45 21.14
CA GLU A 285 16.46 -11.38 21.55
C GLU A 285 17.47 -11.02 20.45
N GLY A 286 17.95 -12.01 19.68
CA GLY A 286 18.81 -11.80 18.51
C GLY A 286 18.16 -10.90 17.48
N VAL A 287 16.89 -11.12 17.15
CA VAL A 287 16.14 -10.24 16.22
C VAL A 287 16.05 -8.80 16.76
N GLN A 288 15.86 -8.59 18.07
CA GLN A 288 15.88 -7.25 18.64
C GLN A 288 17.26 -6.58 18.51
N ARG A 289 18.35 -7.35 18.71
CA ARG A 289 19.73 -6.86 18.54
C ARG A 289 20.03 -6.53 17.08
N ASP A 290 19.52 -7.30 16.14
CA ASP A 290 19.69 -7.03 14.70
C ASP A 290 18.87 -5.80 14.24
N LEU A 291 17.68 -5.56 14.85
CA LEU A 291 16.89 -4.35 14.61
C LEU A 291 17.56 -3.08 15.11
N LEU A 292 18.33 -3.18 16.19
CA LEU A 292 18.90 -2.02 16.89
C LEU A 292 19.76 -1.12 15.99
N PRO A 293 20.77 -1.62 15.25
CA PRO A 293 21.58 -0.77 14.37
C PRO A 293 20.74 -0.03 13.33
N VAL A 294 19.74 -0.70 12.75
CA VAL A 294 18.88 -0.10 11.72
C VAL A 294 18.01 1.02 12.31
N VAL A 295 17.52 0.86 13.54
CA VAL A 295 16.70 1.88 14.22
C VAL A 295 17.55 3.01 14.80
N GLU A 296 18.82 2.74 15.16
CA GLU A 296 19.77 3.74 15.65
C GLU A 296 20.35 4.63 14.58
N GLY A 297 20.45 4.13 13.37
CA GLY A 297 21.07 4.76 12.23
C GLY A 297 22.23 3.92 11.68
N ALA A 298 21.97 3.25 10.59
CA ALA A 298 22.93 2.42 9.86
C ALA A 298 22.93 2.77 8.38
N THR A 299 23.90 2.28 7.66
CA THR A 299 23.95 2.34 6.21
C THR A 299 23.69 0.95 5.64
N VAL A 300 22.58 0.81 4.92
CA VAL A 300 22.15 -0.45 4.34
C VAL A 300 22.43 -0.46 2.84
N LEU A 301 23.05 -1.54 2.35
CA LEU A 301 23.29 -1.75 0.93
C LEU A 301 22.01 -2.20 0.23
N THR A 302 21.62 -1.47 -0.81
CA THR A 302 20.49 -1.80 -1.69
C THR A 302 20.97 -1.90 -3.13
N LYS A 303 20.14 -2.41 -4.03
CA LYS A 303 20.46 -2.43 -5.48
C LYS A 303 20.57 -1.04 -6.10
N TYR A 304 20.10 -0.02 -5.38
CA TYR A 304 20.19 1.40 -5.78
C TYR A 304 21.30 2.16 -5.04
N GLY A 305 22.22 1.45 -4.37
CA GLY A 305 23.28 2.01 -3.57
C GLY A 305 23.01 2.02 -2.08
N MET A 306 23.88 2.71 -1.33
CA MET A 306 23.82 2.81 0.12
C MET A 306 22.70 3.75 0.58
N VAL A 307 21.90 3.32 1.55
CA VAL A 307 20.78 4.08 2.15
C VAL A 307 21.02 4.23 3.65
N ARG A 308 20.97 5.46 4.15
CA ARG A 308 21.09 5.79 5.57
C ARG A 308 19.73 5.73 6.25
N THR A 309 19.69 5.18 7.48
CA THR A 309 18.44 5.00 8.22
C THR A 309 18.22 6.02 9.35
N ASP A 310 19.17 6.90 9.61
CA ASP A 310 19.21 7.85 10.74
C ASP A 310 17.92 8.68 10.90
N HIS A 311 17.23 8.97 9.81
CA HIS A 311 16.05 9.85 9.82
C HIS A 311 14.78 9.17 9.34
N ILE A 312 14.82 7.85 9.13
CA ILE A 312 13.65 7.04 8.89
C ILE A 312 12.80 6.98 10.16
N LEU A 313 11.49 7.14 10.05
CA LEU A 313 10.58 6.99 11.18
C LEU A 313 10.19 5.52 11.35
N PHE A 314 10.53 4.96 12.49
CA PHE A 314 10.08 3.62 12.85
C PHE A 314 8.86 3.72 13.76
N ILE A 315 7.79 3.01 13.38
CA ILE A 315 6.57 2.87 14.16
C ILE A 315 6.41 1.38 14.45
N ALA A 316 6.71 0.97 15.66
CA ALA A 316 6.48 -0.39 16.12
C ALA A 316 5.05 -0.56 16.62
N ALA A 317 4.47 -1.72 16.45
CA ALA A 317 3.14 -2.06 16.95
C ALA A 317 3.11 -3.47 17.54
N GLY A 318 2.41 -3.64 18.65
CA GLY A 318 2.22 -4.93 19.30
C GLY A 318 0.97 -4.95 20.15
N ALA A 319 0.48 -6.15 20.45
CA ALA A 319 -0.64 -6.33 21.38
C ALA A 319 -0.18 -6.27 22.84
N PHE A 320 1.02 -6.74 23.13
CA PHE A 320 1.64 -6.78 24.46
C PHE A 320 0.77 -7.46 25.53
N HIS A 321 0.04 -8.52 25.14
CA HIS A 321 -0.81 -9.27 26.08
C HIS A 321 -0.02 -10.13 27.08
N LYS A 322 1.09 -10.75 26.63
CA LYS A 322 1.91 -11.67 27.42
C LYS A 322 3.20 -11.06 27.92
N VAL A 323 3.67 -10.03 27.23
CA VAL A 323 4.91 -9.30 27.50
C VAL A 323 4.60 -7.82 27.61
N LYS A 324 5.51 -7.05 28.21
CA LYS A 324 5.38 -5.60 28.33
C LYS A 324 6.44 -4.92 27.45
N PRO A 325 6.24 -3.67 27.04
CA PRO A 325 7.30 -2.89 26.38
C PRO A 325 8.60 -2.78 27.20
N SER A 326 8.51 -2.89 28.54
CA SER A 326 9.67 -2.94 29.44
C SER A 326 10.48 -4.24 29.35
N ASP A 327 9.96 -5.28 28.72
CA ASP A 327 10.65 -6.57 28.57
C ASP A 327 11.48 -6.61 27.27
N MET A 328 11.43 -5.58 26.45
CA MET A 328 12.35 -5.38 25.32
C MET A 328 13.76 -5.10 25.84
N ILE A 329 14.78 -5.35 25.02
CA ILE A 329 16.15 -4.97 25.42
C ILE A 329 16.24 -3.46 25.68
N PRO A 330 16.99 -3.02 26.73
CA PRO A 330 17.00 -1.61 27.18
C PRO A 330 17.38 -0.62 26.07
N GLU A 331 18.31 -1.00 25.21
CA GLU A 331 18.80 -0.18 24.11
C GLU A 331 17.68 0.12 23.12
N LEU A 332 16.89 -0.91 22.73
CA LEU A 332 15.77 -0.76 21.81
C LEU A 332 14.63 0.05 22.45
N GLN A 333 14.40 -0.11 23.77
CA GLN A 333 13.44 0.72 24.50
C GLN A 333 13.78 2.21 24.41
N GLY A 334 15.07 2.57 24.50
CA GLY A 334 15.57 3.93 24.39
C GLY A 334 15.35 4.56 23.01
N ARG A 335 15.30 3.72 21.97
CA ARG A 335 15.07 4.17 20.58
C ARG A 335 13.60 4.35 20.21
N PHE A 336 12.68 3.92 21.08
CA PHE A 336 11.23 4.15 20.96
C PHE A 336 10.72 4.98 22.14
N PRO A 337 11.03 6.29 22.20
CA PRO A 337 10.71 7.14 23.34
C PRO A 337 9.19 7.38 23.48
N ILE A 338 8.43 7.29 22.39
CA ILE A 338 6.99 7.56 22.41
C ILE A 338 6.25 6.23 22.50
N ARG A 339 5.52 6.05 23.60
CA ARG A 339 4.66 4.88 23.84
C ARG A 339 3.23 5.34 23.91
N VAL A 340 2.38 4.77 23.06
CA VAL A 340 0.96 5.13 22.95
C VAL A 340 0.09 3.89 23.06
N GLU A 341 -0.80 3.89 24.02
CA GLU A 341 -1.79 2.84 24.20
C GLU A 341 -3.08 3.17 23.45
N LEU A 342 -3.48 2.26 22.57
CA LEU A 342 -4.76 2.32 21.86
C LEU A 342 -5.82 1.61 22.68
N GLN A 343 -6.95 2.28 22.84
CA GLN A 343 -8.06 1.74 23.62
C GLN A 343 -8.80 0.62 22.87
N PRO A 344 -9.29 -0.40 23.56
CA PRO A 344 -10.22 -1.36 22.99
C PRO A 344 -11.44 -0.66 22.40
N LEU A 345 -11.98 -1.21 21.31
CA LEU A 345 -13.17 -0.64 20.66
C LEU A 345 -14.42 -0.95 21.47
N THR A 346 -15.27 0.05 21.67
CA THR A 346 -16.59 -0.08 22.29
C THR A 346 -17.66 -0.43 21.25
N ALA A 347 -18.86 -0.85 21.69
CA ALA A 347 -20.00 -1.08 20.78
C ALA A 347 -20.34 0.18 19.97
N ASN A 348 -20.21 1.36 20.57
CA ASN A 348 -20.39 2.62 19.85
C ASN A 348 -19.31 2.86 18.78
N ASP A 349 -18.07 2.47 19.06
CA ASP A 349 -16.99 2.58 18.05
C ASP A 349 -17.24 1.64 16.87
N PHE A 350 -17.72 0.41 17.11
CA PHE A 350 -18.13 -0.51 16.05
C PHE A 350 -19.21 0.10 15.16
N LYS A 351 -20.23 0.75 15.73
CA LYS A 351 -21.27 1.46 14.99
C LYS A 351 -20.68 2.60 14.15
N ARG A 352 -19.81 3.41 14.75
CA ARG A 352 -19.17 4.54 14.08
C ARG A 352 -18.29 4.07 12.92
N ILE A 353 -17.51 2.99 13.10
CA ILE A 353 -16.65 2.39 12.07
C ILE A 353 -17.45 1.90 10.86
N LEU A 354 -18.69 1.45 11.05
CA LEU A 354 -19.54 1.01 9.95
C LEU A 354 -19.97 2.15 9.03
N ILE A 355 -20.07 3.39 9.53
CA ILE A 355 -20.71 4.51 8.80
C ILE A 355 -19.83 5.74 8.60
N GLU A 356 -19.01 6.15 9.60
CA GLU A 356 -18.31 7.43 9.58
C GLU A 356 -17.14 7.46 8.60
N PRO A 357 -16.19 6.51 8.62
CA PRO A 357 -15.03 6.55 7.76
C PRO A 357 -15.38 6.70 6.27
N GLU A 358 -14.52 7.35 5.52
CA GLU A 358 -14.72 7.44 4.06
C GLU A 358 -14.72 6.07 3.40
N ASN A 359 -13.93 5.14 3.94
CA ASN A 359 -13.89 3.73 3.55
C ASN A 359 -14.75 2.84 4.44
N ALA A 360 -15.83 3.35 5.04
CA ALA A 360 -16.73 2.57 5.87
C ALA A 360 -17.32 1.36 5.12
N LEU A 361 -17.48 0.22 5.81
CA LEU A 361 -17.92 -1.03 5.17
C LEU A 361 -19.27 -0.89 4.48
N ILE A 362 -20.22 -0.19 5.07
CA ILE A 362 -21.53 0.05 4.43
C ILE A 362 -21.34 0.76 3.10
N LYS A 363 -20.48 1.79 3.03
CA LYS A 363 -20.20 2.52 1.79
C LYS A 363 -19.56 1.60 0.73
N GLN A 364 -18.64 0.71 1.16
CA GLN A 364 -17.99 -0.24 0.25
C GLN A 364 -19.00 -1.22 -0.36
N TYR A 365 -19.83 -1.86 0.46
CA TYR A 365 -20.85 -2.80 -0.04
C TYR A 365 -21.93 -2.10 -0.86
N THR A 366 -22.32 -0.87 -0.50
CA THR A 366 -23.23 -0.06 -1.32
C THR A 366 -22.64 0.19 -2.71
N ALA A 367 -21.36 0.55 -2.79
CA ALA A 367 -20.69 0.76 -4.07
C ALA A 367 -20.54 -0.55 -4.89
N LEU A 368 -20.27 -1.68 -4.22
CA LEU A 368 -20.18 -3.00 -4.88
C LEU A 368 -21.52 -3.39 -5.51
N LEU A 369 -22.63 -3.28 -4.78
CA LEU A 369 -23.95 -3.60 -5.32
C LEU A 369 -24.43 -2.61 -6.37
N ALA A 370 -24.04 -1.35 -6.25
CA ALA A 370 -24.34 -0.33 -7.24
C ALA A 370 -23.68 -0.63 -8.60
N ALA A 371 -22.52 -1.31 -8.64
CA ALA A 371 -21.88 -1.77 -9.86
C ALA A 371 -22.73 -2.82 -10.61
N GLU A 372 -23.58 -3.58 -9.88
CA GLU A 372 -24.56 -4.53 -10.43
C GLU A 372 -25.93 -3.89 -10.66
N GLY A 373 -26.05 -2.56 -10.51
CA GLY A 373 -27.30 -1.82 -10.67
C GLY A 373 -28.29 -2.01 -9.50
N VAL A 374 -27.81 -2.45 -8.33
CA VAL A 374 -28.63 -2.69 -7.14
C VAL A 374 -28.37 -1.61 -6.08
N GLU A 375 -29.42 -1.00 -5.57
CA GLU A 375 -29.38 -0.04 -4.48
C GLU A 375 -29.42 -0.79 -3.12
N LEU A 376 -28.34 -0.69 -2.33
CA LEU A 376 -28.26 -1.25 -0.98
C LEU A 376 -28.51 -0.17 0.06
N THR A 377 -29.46 -0.40 0.97
CA THR A 377 -29.77 0.51 2.08
C THR A 377 -29.84 -0.23 3.41
N PHE A 378 -29.32 0.38 4.46
CA PHE A 378 -29.41 -0.11 5.83
C PHE A 378 -30.29 0.80 6.68
N THR A 379 -31.20 0.22 7.46
CA THR A 379 -31.91 0.99 8.49
C THR A 379 -30.96 1.27 9.66
N ARG A 380 -31.24 2.34 10.43
CA ARG A 380 -30.46 2.66 11.63
C ARG A 380 -30.45 1.51 12.63
N ALA A 381 -31.60 0.85 12.83
CA ALA A 381 -31.73 -0.30 13.69
C ALA A 381 -30.91 -1.53 13.19
N ALA A 382 -30.75 -1.69 11.88
CA ALA A 382 -29.89 -2.74 11.33
C ALA A 382 -28.41 -2.46 11.63
N ILE A 383 -27.97 -1.23 11.50
CA ILE A 383 -26.60 -0.82 11.82
C ILE A 383 -26.30 -1.05 13.31
N ASP A 384 -27.23 -0.66 14.17
CA ASP A 384 -27.12 -0.90 15.61
C ASP A 384 -27.03 -2.39 15.93
N ALA A 385 -27.86 -3.23 15.29
CA ALA A 385 -27.84 -4.68 15.48
C ALA A 385 -26.53 -5.32 15.00
N VAL A 386 -26.01 -4.92 13.83
CA VAL A 386 -24.71 -5.42 13.32
C VAL A 386 -23.57 -5.04 14.26
N ALA A 387 -23.54 -3.78 14.73
CA ALA A 387 -22.50 -3.33 15.65
C ALA A 387 -22.52 -4.06 16.99
N GLU A 388 -23.72 -4.28 17.56
CA GLU A 388 -23.91 -5.00 18.82
C GLU A 388 -23.48 -6.47 18.70
N ILE A 389 -23.93 -7.16 17.64
CA ILE A 389 -23.52 -8.55 17.36
C ILE A 389 -22.00 -8.64 17.18
N ALA A 390 -21.41 -7.76 16.39
CA ALA A 390 -19.97 -7.77 16.17
C ALA A 390 -19.19 -7.52 17.46
N PHE A 391 -19.66 -6.60 18.32
CA PHE A 391 -19.08 -6.33 19.63
C PHE A 391 -19.21 -7.53 20.57
N GLN A 392 -20.41 -8.13 20.66
CA GLN A 392 -20.67 -9.30 21.50
C GLN A 392 -19.77 -10.47 21.11
N VAL A 393 -19.75 -10.85 19.84
CA VAL A 393 -18.91 -11.96 19.36
C VAL A 393 -17.41 -11.65 19.58
N ASN A 394 -16.99 -10.40 19.38
CA ASN A 394 -15.61 -9.98 19.63
C ASN A 394 -15.22 -10.06 21.12
N SER A 395 -16.19 -9.92 22.03
CA SER A 395 -15.99 -10.01 23.47
C SER A 395 -16.02 -11.47 23.99
N GLU A 396 -16.79 -12.34 23.35
CA GLU A 396 -16.98 -13.74 23.75
C GLU A 396 -15.95 -14.70 23.11
N THR A 397 -15.30 -14.26 22.01
CA THR A 397 -14.31 -15.03 21.27
C THR A 397 -12.94 -14.34 21.27
N GLU A 398 -12.06 -14.65 20.32
CA GLU A 398 -10.81 -13.95 20.14
C GLU A 398 -11.07 -12.49 19.71
N ASN A 399 -10.50 -11.54 20.45
CA ASN A 399 -10.65 -10.12 20.14
C ASN A 399 -9.81 -9.73 18.93
N ILE A 400 -10.45 -9.63 17.76
CA ILE A 400 -9.85 -9.18 16.50
C ILE A 400 -10.28 -7.74 16.11
N GLY A 401 -10.98 -7.06 17.02
CA GLY A 401 -11.40 -5.67 16.86
C GLY A 401 -12.27 -5.43 15.63
N ALA A 402 -12.03 -4.32 14.92
CA ALA A 402 -12.83 -3.92 13.74
C ALA A 402 -12.82 -4.96 12.60
N ARG A 403 -11.87 -5.91 12.57
CA ARG A 403 -11.89 -7.01 11.60
C ARG A 403 -13.15 -7.86 11.73
N ARG A 404 -13.74 -7.95 12.95
CA ARG A 404 -15.00 -8.64 13.19
C ARG A 404 -16.16 -8.10 12.37
N LEU A 405 -16.16 -6.78 12.10
CA LEU A 405 -17.18 -6.18 11.24
C LEU A 405 -17.13 -6.70 9.81
N HIS A 406 -15.94 -6.98 9.27
CA HIS A 406 -15.81 -7.57 7.93
C HIS A 406 -16.45 -8.95 7.87
N THR A 407 -16.14 -9.83 8.84
CA THR A 407 -16.71 -11.19 8.86
C THR A 407 -18.23 -11.14 9.01
N VAL A 408 -18.75 -10.35 9.96
CA VAL A 408 -20.18 -10.17 10.16
C VAL A 408 -20.88 -9.64 8.90
N MET A 409 -20.32 -8.63 8.25
CA MET A 409 -20.90 -8.05 7.03
C MET A 409 -20.85 -9.01 5.85
N THR A 410 -19.75 -9.77 5.68
CA THR A 410 -19.64 -10.79 4.63
C THR A 410 -20.72 -11.84 4.79
N THR A 411 -20.86 -12.41 5.98
CA THR A 411 -21.89 -13.43 6.28
C THR A 411 -23.32 -12.88 6.13
N LEU A 412 -23.54 -11.62 6.55
CA LEU A 412 -24.84 -10.96 6.41
C LEU A 412 -25.28 -10.81 4.96
N LEU A 413 -24.36 -10.53 4.07
CA LEU A 413 -24.63 -10.19 2.66
C LEU A 413 -24.36 -11.36 1.70
N GLU A 414 -23.87 -12.50 2.18
CA GLU A 414 -23.43 -13.65 1.38
C GLU A 414 -24.46 -14.08 0.34
N ASP A 415 -25.71 -14.38 0.76
CA ASP A 415 -26.76 -14.84 -0.13
C ASP A 415 -27.15 -13.76 -1.15
N ILE A 416 -27.19 -12.49 -0.71
CA ILE A 416 -27.51 -11.38 -1.59
C ILE A 416 -26.44 -11.23 -2.69
N LEU A 417 -25.16 -11.33 -2.32
CA LEU A 417 -24.05 -11.24 -3.26
C LEU A 417 -23.99 -12.45 -4.21
N PHE A 418 -24.36 -13.63 -3.71
CA PHE A 418 -24.42 -14.86 -4.53
C PHE A 418 -25.53 -14.83 -5.58
N ASP A 419 -26.69 -14.26 -5.24
CA ASP A 419 -27.86 -14.18 -6.10
C ASP A 419 -27.76 -13.09 -7.19
N LEU A 420 -26.74 -12.25 -7.16
CA LEU A 420 -26.49 -11.19 -8.14
C LEU A 420 -25.49 -11.65 -9.23
N PRO A 421 -25.62 -11.18 -10.51
CA PRO A 421 -26.62 -10.20 -10.98
C PRO A 421 -28.01 -10.81 -11.18
N ASN A 422 -29.05 -10.16 -10.65
CA ASN A 422 -30.43 -10.58 -10.85
C ASN A 422 -31.27 -9.40 -11.39
N PRO A 423 -31.82 -9.49 -12.61
CA PRO A 423 -32.55 -8.38 -13.24
C PRO A 423 -33.83 -7.97 -12.49
N LYS A 424 -34.33 -8.81 -11.58
CA LYS A 424 -35.52 -8.52 -10.77
C LYS A 424 -35.18 -7.75 -9.47
N THR A 425 -33.94 -7.82 -9.01
CA THR A 425 -33.50 -7.21 -7.75
C THR A 425 -32.90 -5.84 -8.04
N LYS A 426 -33.64 -4.76 -7.79
CA LYS A 426 -33.14 -3.39 -7.96
C LYS A 426 -32.83 -2.67 -6.65
N VAL A 427 -33.47 -3.08 -5.55
CA VAL A 427 -33.31 -2.47 -4.23
C VAL A 427 -33.23 -3.57 -3.19
N VAL A 428 -32.22 -3.49 -2.34
CA VAL A 428 -32.04 -4.34 -1.18
C VAL A 428 -32.05 -3.46 0.08
N ARG A 429 -33.00 -3.73 0.97
CA ARG A 429 -33.13 -3.01 2.24
C ARG A 429 -32.88 -3.96 3.41
N ILE A 430 -31.82 -3.68 4.16
CA ILE A 430 -31.44 -4.43 5.35
C ILE A 430 -32.08 -3.77 6.58
N ASP A 431 -32.92 -4.51 7.29
CA ASP A 431 -33.51 -4.12 8.57
C ASP A 431 -32.97 -4.99 9.73
N ALA A 432 -33.29 -4.62 10.97
CA ALA A 432 -32.85 -5.34 12.15
C ALA A 432 -33.37 -6.79 12.20
N GLY A 433 -34.57 -7.03 11.66
CA GLY A 433 -35.15 -8.38 11.59
C GLY A 433 -34.38 -9.29 10.65
N TYR A 434 -33.91 -8.77 9.50
CA TYR A 434 -33.05 -9.49 8.59
C TYR A 434 -31.70 -9.84 9.25
N VAL A 435 -31.06 -8.86 9.91
CA VAL A 435 -29.80 -9.05 10.63
C VAL A 435 -29.93 -10.14 11.68
N GLN A 436 -30.98 -10.08 12.52
CA GLN A 436 -31.22 -11.06 13.57
C GLN A 436 -31.46 -12.48 13.02
N ARG A 437 -32.29 -12.61 11.98
CA ARG A 437 -32.55 -13.94 11.35
C ARG A 437 -31.30 -14.54 10.75
N ARG A 438 -30.50 -13.73 10.04
CA ARG A 438 -29.33 -14.25 9.32
C ARG A 438 -28.17 -14.62 10.24
N LEU A 439 -28.00 -13.88 11.34
CA LEU A 439 -26.87 -14.06 12.26
C LEU A 439 -27.23 -14.83 13.54
N LYS A 440 -28.52 -15.17 13.77
CA LYS A 440 -29.00 -15.81 14.98
C LYS A 440 -28.28 -17.13 15.32
N ASP A 441 -28.14 -18.00 14.33
CA ASP A 441 -27.57 -19.34 14.55
C ASP A 441 -26.05 -19.25 14.80
N ILE A 442 -25.40 -18.25 14.25
CA ILE A 442 -23.97 -17.98 14.39
C ILE A 442 -23.67 -17.41 15.79
N VAL A 443 -24.52 -16.52 16.29
CA VAL A 443 -24.39 -15.95 17.64
C VAL A 443 -24.73 -16.97 18.71
N ALA A 444 -25.73 -17.84 18.47
CA ALA A 444 -26.19 -18.86 19.43
C ALA A 444 -25.19 -20.02 19.63
N SER A 445 -24.32 -20.29 18.64
CA SER A 445 -23.35 -21.38 18.68
C SER A 445 -21.94 -20.84 18.87
N LYS A 446 -21.35 -21.06 20.04
CA LYS A 446 -19.94 -20.71 20.32
C LYS A 446 -18.96 -21.37 19.36
N ASP A 447 -19.27 -22.57 18.88
CA ASP A 447 -18.40 -23.26 17.90
C ASP A 447 -18.55 -22.67 16.51
N LEU A 448 -19.79 -22.39 16.05
CA LEU A 448 -20.01 -21.73 14.76
C LEU A 448 -19.43 -20.30 14.74
N SER A 449 -19.53 -19.55 15.83
CA SER A 449 -18.94 -18.21 15.92
C SER A 449 -17.41 -18.22 15.84
N ARG A 450 -16.75 -19.28 16.26
CA ARG A 450 -15.29 -19.46 16.13
C ARG A 450 -14.83 -19.80 14.70
N TYR A 451 -15.68 -20.50 13.93
CA TYR A 451 -15.32 -20.95 12.58
C TYR A 451 -15.81 -20.03 11.47
N ILE A 452 -16.91 -19.31 11.70
CA ILE A 452 -17.57 -18.51 10.65
C ILE A 452 -17.37 -17.00 10.88
N LEU A 453 -17.27 -16.54 12.08
CA LEU A 453 -17.05 -15.15 12.46
C LEU A 453 -15.68 -14.96 13.11
#